data_0ec79f09eebf44000be9d29f8edd1578
#
_entry.id   0ec79f09eebf44000be9d29f8edd1578
#
_cell.length_a   1.000
_cell.length_b   1.000
_cell.length_c   1.000
_cell.angle_alpha   90.00
_cell.angle_beta   90.00
_cell.angle_gamma   90.00
#
_symmetry.space_group_name_H-M   'P 1'
#
loop_
_entity.id
_entity.type
_entity.pdbx_description
1 polymer ?
#
loop_
_entity_poly.entity_id
_entity_poly.type
_entity_poly.pdbx_seq_one_letter_code
_entity_poly.pdbx_strand_id
1 'polypeptide(L)'
;MDLLIEGEPLFGRVILAHGAGAGMQSDFMQMTSRYLSERGLEVIRFEFPYMKQRRIDGKKRPPDRADKLISAFKDTIEQFAGDVPVYLAGKSMGGRIATMILQSSDAQACFVFGYPFHPVGKLLTTRTDHFSELSKPVYVFQGERDPMGCKDEVAQYSLPPAVQIRWLPDGNHDLKPLKVSGFTQQEHIYSALDEMLMLIKRHSL
;
A
#
# COMPACT_ATOMS: atom_id res chain seq x y z
N MET A 1 -7.06 15.24 -11.88
CA MET A 1 -6.91 14.86 -10.45
C MET A 1 -5.70 15.58 -9.91
N ASP A 2 -5.68 15.99 -8.61
CA ASP A 2 -4.48 16.59 -8.04
C ASP A 2 -3.50 15.47 -7.75
N LEU A 3 -2.29 15.57 -8.31
CA LEU A 3 -1.23 14.57 -8.15
C LEU A 3 0.01 15.23 -7.57
N LEU A 4 0.77 14.48 -6.79
CA LEU A 4 2.12 14.84 -6.37
C LEU A 4 3.08 13.81 -6.98
N ILE A 5 4.00 14.28 -7.81
CA ILE A 5 4.95 13.45 -8.54
C ILE A 5 6.36 13.82 -8.08
N GLU A 6 7.13 12.82 -7.69
CA GLU A 6 8.52 12.98 -7.24
C GLU A 6 9.42 11.91 -7.86
N GLY A 7 10.65 12.30 -8.23
CA GLY A 7 11.67 11.41 -8.78
C GLY A 7 11.54 11.15 -10.28
N GLU A 8 12.46 10.33 -10.78
CA GLU A 8 12.57 9.91 -12.17
C GLU A 8 12.43 8.37 -12.26
N PRO A 9 11.78 7.84 -13.31
CA PRO A 9 11.47 6.42 -13.41
C PRO A 9 12.64 5.56 -13.90
N LEU A 10 13.81 5.64 -13.28
CA LEU A 10 14.99 4.84 -13.67
C LEU A 10 14.73 3.32 -13.55
N PHE A 11 13.97 2.89 -12.54
CA PHE A 11 13.61 1.49 -12.31
C PHE A 11 12.10 1.24 -12.46
N GLY A 12 11.33 2.29 -12.67
CA GLY A 12 9.88 2.20 -12.81
C GLY A 12 9.14 3.28 -12.03
N ARG A 13 7.83 3.16 -12.05
CA ARG A 13 6.87 4.11 -11.49
C ARG A 13 6.04 3.45 -10.41
N VAL A 14 5.87 4.13 -9.28
CA VAL A 14 5.04 3.67 -8.16
C VAL A 14 3.83 4.58 -8.02
N ILE A 15 2.63 4.02 -8.15
CA ILE A 15 1.39 4.74 -7.84
C ILE A 15 1.03 4.41 -6.39
N LEU A 16 1.15 5.40 -5.50
CA LEU A 16 1.05 5.25 -4.05
C LEU A 16 -0.26 5.81 -3.51
N ALA A 17 -1.11 4.94 -2.97
CA ALA A 17 -2.41 5.25 -2.41
C ALA A 17 -2.37 5.40 -0.89
N HIS A 18 -3.05 6.43 -0.39
CA HIS A 18 -3.14 6.73 1.05
C HIS A 18 -4.15 5.83 1.79
N GLY A 19 -4.02 5.76 3.12
CA GLY A 19 -4.97 5.07 4.00
C GLY A 19 -6.29 5.83 4.24
N ALA A 20 -7.20 5.25 5.02
CA ALA A 20 -8.53 5.82 5.25
C ALA A 20 -8.52 7.13 6.06
N GLY A 21 -7.55 7.29 6.96
CA GLY A 21 -7.53 8.40 7.94
C GLY A 21 -6.74 9.63 7.52
N ALA A 22 -5.77 9.48 6.61
CA ALA A 22 -4.81 10.52 6.25
C ALA A 22 -4.57 10.54 4.73
N GLY A 23 -4.45 11.74 4.13
CA GLY A 23 -4.33 11.94 2.70
C GLY A 23 -2.90 11.78 2.16
N MET A 24 -2.72 12.13 0.88
CA MET A 24 -1.46 11.97 0.15
C MET A 24 -0.30 12.82 0.68
N GLN A 25 -0.56 13.77 1.58
CA GLN A 25 0.45 14.64 2.21
C GLN A 25 0.77 14.24 3.66
N SER A 26 0.30 13.08 4.14
CA SER A 26 0.65 12.60 5.48
C SER A 26 2.14 12.24 5.57
N ASP A 27 2.69 12.26 6.77
CA ASP A 27 4.12 11.99 7.04
C ASP A 27 4.58 10.66 6.42
N PHE A 28 3.78 9.61 6.58
CA PHE A 28 4.06 8.30 5.97
C PHE A 28 4.17 8.40 4.44
N MET A 29 3.21 9.07 3.80
CA MET A 29 3.17 9.21 2.33
C MET A 29 4.33 10.06 1.82
N GLN A 30 4.67 11.14 2.51
CA GLN A 30 5.80 12.02 2.15
C GLN A 30 7.13 11.28 2.33
N MET A 31 7.33 10.62 3.47
CA MET A 31 8.57 9.88 3.76
C MET A 31 8.77 8.74 2.75
N THR A 32 7.72 7.96 2.48
CA THR A 32 7.76 6.86 1.50
C THR A 32 8.09 7.38 0.10
N SER A 33 7.41 8.44 -0.35
CA SER A 33 7.63 9.03 -1.66
C SER A 33 9.06 9.54 -1.82
N ARG A 34 9.54 10.32 -0.86
CA ARG A 34 10.90 10.86 -0.87
C ARG A 34 11.96 9.76 -0.88
N TYR A 35 11.79 8.75 -0.02
CA TYR A 35 12.75 7.65 0.09
C TYR A 35 12.90 6.88 -1.25
N LEU A 36 11.79 6.59 -1.91
CA LEU A 36 11.77 5.86 -3.17
C LEU A 36 12.26 6.74 -4.35
N SER A 37 11.86 8.01 -4.38
CA SER A 37 12.23 8.93 -5.45
C SER A 37 13.75 9.24 -5.48
N GLU A 38 14.37 9.40 -4.31
CA GLU A 38 15.82 9.56 -4.19
C GLU A 38 16.62 8.32 -4.64
N ARG A 39 15.91 7.17 -4.88
CA ARG A 39 16.53 5.88 -5.26
C ARG A 39 16.14 5.38 -6.64
N GLY A 40 15.64 6.27 -7.49
CA GLY A 40 15.40 6.02 -8.92
C GLY A 40 14.01 5.48 -9.26
N LEU A 41 13.02 5.79 -8.43
CA LEU A 41 11.62 5.54 -8.76
C LEU A 41 10.87 6.86 -8.93
N GLU A 42 10.00 6.93 -9.93
CA GLU A 42 9.00 7.99 -10.00
C GLU A 42 7.82 7.59 -9.11
N VAL A 43 7.49 8.43 -8.13
CA VAL A 43 6.41 8.15 -7.18
C VAL A 43 5.26 9.14 -7.40
N ILE A 44 4.09 8.59 -7.75
CA ILE A 44 2.87 9.35 -7.97
C ILE A 44 1.94 9.12 -6.77
N ARG A 45 1.64 10.19 -6.05
CA ARG A 45 0.66 10.21 -4.96
C ARG A 45 -0.61 10.91 -5.43
N PHE A 46 -1.76 10.35 -5.11
CA PHE A 46 -3.08 10.91 -5.43
C PHE A 46 -4.00 10.88 -4.21
N GLU A 47 -5.12 11.59 -4.27
CA GLU A 47 -6.16 11.53 -3.25
C GLU A 47 -7.42 10.86 -3.77
N PHE A 48 -7.96 9.91 -3.00
CA PHE A 48 -9.31 9.42 -3.22
C PHE A 48 -10.35 10.55 -3.09
N PRO A 49 -11.48 10.50 -3.82
CA PRO A 49 -12.43 11.62 -3.89
C PRO A 49 -12.91 12.13 -2.54
N TYR A 50 -13.23 11.24 -1.58
CA TYR A 50 -13.65 11.65 -0.23
C TYR A 50 -12.56 12.43 0.52
N MET A 51 -11.28 12.08 0.33
CA MET A 51 -10.16 12.75 1.01
C MET A 51 -9.88 14.11 0.38
N LYS A 52 -9.96 14.21 -0.95
CA LYS A 52 -9.90 15.50 -1.66
C LYS A 52 -10.99 16.44 -1.15
N GLN A 53 -12.22 15.95 -1.04
CA GLN A 53 -13.32 16.76 -0.52
C GLN A 53 -13.09 17.16 0.95
N ARG A 54 -12.57 16.26 1.78
CA ARG A 54 -12.19 16.54 3.17
C ARG A 54 -11.11 17.61 3.27
N ARG A 55 -10.14 17.63 2.36
CA ARG A 55 -9.08 18.64 2.30
C ARG A 55 -9.63 20.01 1.92
N ILE A 56 -10.63 20.06 1.01
CA ILE A 56 -11.25 21.32 0.54
C ILE A 56 -12.12 21.96 1.63
N ASP A 57 -12.96 21.19 2.29
CA ASP A 57 -13.98 21.73 3.21
C ASP A 57 -13.72 21.47 4.71
N GLY A 58 -12.64 20.75 5.04
CA GLY A 58 -12.23 20.42 6.41
C GLY A 58 -13.16 19.43 7.13
N LYS A 59 -14.24 18.96 6.51
CA LYS A 59 -15.21 18.09 7.16
C LYS A 59 -14.76 16.63 7.15
N LYS A 60 -14.71 15.99 8.31
CA LYS A 60 -14.47 14.55 8.42
C LYS A 60 -15.60 13.78 7.73
N ARG A 61 -15.22 12.77 6.94
CA ARG A 61 -16.14 11.85 6.29
C ARG A 61 -15.52 10.46 6.19
N PRO A 62 -16.34 9.40 6.18
CA PRO A 62 -15.85 8.06 5.96
C PRO A 62 -15.30 7.91 4.53
N PRO A 63 -14.48 6.89 4.26
CA PRO A 63 -14.11 6.53 2.90
C PRO A 63 -15.32 6.30 2.00
N ASP A 64 -15.16 6.62 0.73
CA ASP A 64 -16.13 6.25 -0.31
C ASP A 64 -16.27 4.71 -0.40
N ARG A 65 -17.30 4.24 -1.07
CA ARG A 65 -17.48 2.82 -1.38
C ARG A 65 -16.34 2.31 -2.26
N ALA A 66 -16.09 0.99 -2.22
CA ALA A 66 -14.95 0.38 -2.91
C ALA A 66 -14.96 0.64 -4.43
N ASP A 67 -16.13 0.61 -5.06
CA ASP A 67 -16.30 0.89 -6.50
C ASP A 67 -15.74 2.27 -6.89
N LYS A 68 -16.04 3.29 -6.10
CA LYS A 68 -15.55 4.65 -6.34
C LYS A 68 -14.05 4.81 -6.08
N LEU A 69 -13.53 4.12 -5.05
CA LEU A 69 -12.10 4.09 -4.78
C LEU A 69 -11.31 3.37 -5.89
N ILE A 70 -11.85 2.26 -6.38
CA ILE A 70 -11.30 1.50 -7.50
C ILE A 70 -11.25 2.35 -8.77
N SER A 71 -12.35 3.02 -9.11
CA SER A 71 -12.40 3.91 -10.29
C SER A 71 -11.32 4.99 -10.20
N ALA A 72 -11.25 5.71 -9.09
CA ALA A 72 -10.25 6.78 -8.92
C ALA A 72 -8.80 6.28 -9.01
N PHE A 73 -8.53 5.07 -8.54
CA PHE A 73 -7.20 4.48 -8.66
C PHE A 73 -6.90 4.08 -10.13
N LYS A 74 -7.86 3.44 -10.81
CA LYS A 74 -7.73 3.08 -12.23
C LYS A 74 -7.51 4.30 -13.10
N ASP A 75 -8.30 5.35 -12.90
CA ASP A 75 -8.15 6.64 -13.62
C ASP A 75 -6.73 7.22 -13.43
N THR A 76 -6.13 6.99 -12.26
CA THR A 76 -4.73 7.41 -12.00
C THR A 76 -3.75 6.53 -12.77
N ILE A 77 -3.93 5.20 -12.79
CA ILE A 77 -3.04 4.29 -13.52
C ILE A 77 -3.05 4.62 -15.02
N GLU A 78 -4.23 4.83 -15.59
CA GLU A 78 -4.42 5.12 -17.02
C GLU A 78 -3.68 6.40 -17.46
N GLN A 79 -3.57 7.40 -16.60
CA GLN A 79 -2.82 8.63 -16.90
C GLN A 79 -1.31 8.40 -17.07
N PHE A 80 -0.80 7.28 -16.58
CA PHE A 80 0.62 6.94 -16.59
C PHE A 80 0.91 5.64 -17.34
N ALA A 81 -0.03 5.18 -18.17
CA ALA A 81 0.19 4.06 -19.06
C ALA A 81 1.31 4.38 -20.07
N GLY A 82 2.16 3.41 -20.38
CA GLY A 82 3.30 3.57 -21.31
C GLY A 82 4.38 2.52 -21.07
N ASP A 83 5.57 2.76 -21.59
CA ASP A 83 6.68 1.79 -21.58
C ASP A 83 7.41 1.67 -20.23
N VAL A 84 7.11 2.56 -19.29
CA VAL A 84 7.71 2.53 -17.95
C VAL A 84 6.99 1.50 -17.08
N PRO A 85 7.70 0.53 -16.47
CA PRO A 85 7.08 -0.44 -15.56
C PRO A 85 6.33 0.26 -14.41
N VAL A 86 5.09 -0.15 -14.17
CA VAL A 86 4.23 0.42 -13.12
C VAL A 86 4.11 -0.58 -11.97
N TYR A 87 4.21 -0.08 -10.76
CA TYR A 87 3.99 -0.79 -9.50
C TYR A 87 2.91 -0.08 -8.69
N LEU A 88 2.04 -0.85 -8.06
CA LEU A 88 1.04 -0.29 -7.16
C LEU A 88 1.54 -0.37 -5.72
N ALA A 89 1.29 0.67 -4.95
CA ALA A 89 1.59 0.65 -3.52
C ALA A 89 0.50 1.34 -2.72
N GLY A 90 0.37 0.99 -1.44
CA GLY A 90 -0.58 1.69 -0.60
C GLY A 90 -0.52 1.33 0.88
N LYS A 91 -0.94 2.30 1.68
CA LYS A 91 -1.12 2.14 3.14
C LYS A 91 -2.53 1.64 3.42
N SER A 92 -2.66 0.55 4.19
CA SER A 92 -3.95 0.08 4.73
C SER A 92 -5.05 -0.02 3.64
N MET A 93 -6.11 0.76 3.72
CA MET A 93 -7.19 0.82 2.73
C MET A 93 -6.65 1.01 1.30
N GLY A 94 -5.70 1.92 1.09
CA GLY A 94 -5.11 2.17 -0.22
C GLY A 94 -4.40 0.94 -0.77
N GLY A 95 -3.68 0.21 0.07
CA GLY A 95 -3.06 -1.07 -0.30
C GLY A 95 -4.11 -2.14 -0.64
N ARG A 96 -5.19 -2.24 0.13
CA ARG A 96 -6.28 -3.16 -0.19
C ARG A 96 -6.92 -2.83 -1.55
N ILE A 97 -7.20 -1.57 -1.84
CA ILE A 97 -7.73 -1.18 -3.17
C ILE A 97 -6.73 -1.51 -4.27
N ALA A 98 -5.44 -1.26 -4.06
CA ALA A 98 -4.38 -1.62 -5.00
C ALA A 98 -4.39 -3.13 -5.34
N THR A 99 -4.52 -4.01 -4.34
CA THR A 99 -4.60 -5.47 -4.59
C THR A 99 -5.85 -5.87 -5.38
N MET A 100 -6.98 -5.20 -5.18
CA MET A 100 -8.25 -5.49 -5.90
C MET A 100 -8.18 -5.16 -7.40
N ILE A 101 -7.30 -4.25 -7.80
CA ILE A 101 -7.16 -3.82 -9.21
C ILE A 101 -5.92 -4.39 -9.88
N LEU A 102 -4.98 -4.97 -9.12
CA LEU A 102 -3.70 -5.43 -9.62
C LEU A 102 -3.85 -6.38 -10.81
N GLN A 103 -4.69 -7.40 -10.69
CA GLN A 103 -4.85 -8.43 -11.71
C GLN A 103 -5.37 -7.86 -13.04
N SER A 104 -6.22 -6.85 -12.98
CA SER A 104 -6.83 -6.20 -14.16
C SER A 104 -6.07 -4.96 -14.67
N SER A 105 -4.88 -4.67 -14.16
CA SER A 105 -4.03 -3.53 -14.56
C SER A 105 -2.73 -4.02 -15.21
N ASP A 106 -1.99 -3.13 -15.86
CA ASP A 106 -0.66 -3.43 -16.41
C ASP A 106 0.47 -3.39 -15.35
N ALA A 107 0.13 -3.13 -14.09
CA ALA A 107 1.10 -3.11 -13.02
C ALA A 107 1.75 -4.49 -12.81
N GLN A 108 3.05 -4.48 -12.50
CA GLN A 108 3.87 -5.68 -12.36
C GLN A 108 3.72 -6.35 -10.99
N ALA A 109 3.56 -5.55 -9.93
CA ALA A 109 3.41 -6.02 -8.55
C ALA A 109 2.67 -5.00 -7.70
N CYS A 110 2.25 -5.42 -6.49
CA CYS A 110 1.63 -4.55 -5.48
C CYS A 110 2.37 -4.64 -4.14
N PHE A 111 2.59 -3.50 -3.50
CA PHE A 111 3.25 -3.37 -2.20
C PHE A 111 2.31 -2.74 -1.18
N VAL A 112 2.03 -3.44 -0.10
CA VAL A 112 1.05 -3.01 0.91
C VAL A 112 1.71 -2.81 2.26
N PHE A 113 1.48 -1.65 2.86
CA PHE A 113 1.97 -1.32 4.20
C PHE A 113 0.81 -1.40 5.21
N GLY A 114 0.75 -2.51 5.96
CA GLY A 114 -0.34 -2.81 6.88
C GLY A 114 -1.65 -3.16 6.14
N TYR A 115 -1.79 -4.41 5.69
CA TYR A 115 -3.02 -4.86 5.04
C TYR A 115 -4.14 -5.06 6.07
N PRO A 116 -5.35 -4.48 5.86
CA PRO A 116 -6.47 -4.65 6.78
C PRO A 116 -7.23 -5.95 6.48
N PHE A 117 -6.70 -7.10 6.89
CA PHE A 117 -7.29 -8.42 6.62
C PHE A 117 -8.74 -8.55 7.09
N HIS A 118 -9.08 -7.87 8.18
CA HIS A 118 -10.44 -7.74 8.71
C HIS A 118 -10.61 -6.41 9.46
N PRO A 119 -11.83 -5.93 9.72
CA PRO A 119 -12.03 -4.81 10.64
C PRO A 119 -11.63 -5.22 12.07
N VAL A 120 -11.15 -4.26 12.87
CA VAL A 120 -10.81 -4.50 14.28
C VAL A 120 -11.97 -5.17 15.00
N GLY A 121 -11.70 -6.30 15.67
CA GLY A 121 -12.68 -7.06 16.43
C GLY A 121 -13.70 -7.85 15.60
N LYS A 122 -13.54 -7.95 14.25
CA LYS A 122 -14.44 -8.70 13.36
C LYS A 122 -13.68 -9.76 12.55
N LEU A 123 -13.06 -10.69 13.23
CA LEU A 123 -12.17 -11.73 12.66
C LEU A 123 -12.81 -12.51 11.50
N LEU A 124 -14.12 -12.79 11.57
CA LEU A 124 -14.85 -13.55 10.56
C LEU A 124 -15.20 -12.73 9.31
N THR A 125 -14.98 -11.39 9.33
CA THR A 125 -15.26 -10.51 8.19
C THR A 125 -13.97 -10.29 7.40
N THR A 126 -13.48 -11.34 6.75
CA THR A 126 -12.23 -11.27 5.99
C THR A 126 -12.36 -10.39 4.74
N ARG A 127 -11.24 -9.88 4.27
CA ARG A 127 -11.15 -8.99 3.11
C ARG A 127 -10.16 -9.55 2.08
N THR A 128 -10.12 -10.85 1.96
CA THR A 128 -9.14 -11.60 1.16
C THR A 128 -9.75 -12.35 -0.03
N ASP A 129 -11.06 -12.26 -0.24
CA ASP A 129 -11.79 -13.04 -1.25
C ASP A 129 -11.19 -12.91 -2.65
N HIS A 130 -10.79 -11.67 -3.04
CA HIS A 130 -10.17 -11.41 -4.34
C HIS A 130 -8.73 -11.93 -4.47
N PHE A 131 -8.10 -12.38 -3.38
CA PHE A 131 -6.74 -12.92 -3.45
C PHE A 131 -6.66 -14.21 -4.25
N SER A 132 -7.73 -15.01 -4.28
CA SER A 132 -7.82 -16.24 -5.08
C SER A 132 -7.61 -16.01 -6.59
N GLU A 133 -7.86 -14.81 -7.08
CA GLU A 133 -7.72 -14.43 -8.49
C GLU A 133 -6.32 -13.89 -8.82
N LEU A 134 -5.47 -13.68 -7.81
CA LEU A 134 -4.15 -13.06 -8.01
C LEU A 134 -3.11 -14.06 -8.50
N SER A 135 -2.49 -13.74 -9.62
CA SER A 135 -1.28 -14.38 -10.13
C SER A 135 -0.06 -13.45 -10.11
N LYS A 136 -0.30 -12.13 -10.10
CA LYS A 136 0.75 -11.11 -9.97
C LYS A 136 1.20 -10.96 -8.53
N PRO A 137 2.50 -10.69 -8.27
CA PRO A 137 3.04 -10.63 -6.92
C PRO A 137 2.41 -9.52 -6.05
N VAL A 138 2.06 -9.87 -4.83
CA VAL A 138 1.66 -8.95 -3.77
C VAL A 138 2.58 -9.14 -2.57
N TYR A 139 3.24 -8.08 -2.16
CA TYR A 139 4.11 -8.04 -0.99
C TYR A 139 3.45 -7.22 0.11
N VAL A 140 3.16 -7.84 1.24
CA VAL A 140 2.50 -7.20 2.38
C VAL A 140 3.50 -7.04 3.51
N PHE A 141 3.87 -5.82 3.83
CA PHE A 141 4.66 -5.48 5.01
C PHE A 141 3.70 -5.29 6.19
N GLN A 142 3.68 -6.27 7.09
CA GLN A 142 2.66 -6.39 8.14
C GLN A 142 3.28 -6.40 9.52
N GLY A 143 2.72 -5.62 10.43
CA GLY A 143 3.12 -5.68 11.84
C GLY A 143 2.60 -6.97 12.51
N GLU A 144 3.47 -7.66 13.29
CA GLU A 144 3.09 -8.93 13.94
C GLU A 144 1.90 -8.79 14.90
N ARG A 145 1.68 -7.59 15.45
CA ARG A 145 0.59 -7.27 16.38
C ARG A 145 -0.49 -6.37 15.78
N ASP A 146 -0.61 -6.34 14.44
CA ASP A 146 -1.64 -5.54 13.78
C ASP A 146 -3.05 -6.03 14.18
N PRO A 147 -3.89 -5.18 14.80
CA PRO A 147 -5.24 -5.60 15.21
C PRO A 147 -6.23 -5.81 14.05
N MET A 148 -5.79 -5.57 12.82
CA MET A 148 -6.54 -5.86 11.58
C MET A 148 -6.00 -7.09 10.85
N GLY A 149 -5.20 -7.92 11.51
CA GLY A 149 -4.59 -9.14 11.00
C GLY A 149 -3.20 -9.35 11.61
N CYS A 150 -3.15 -9.87 12.82
CA CYS A 150 -1.90 -10.24 13.49
C CYS A 150 -1.32 -11.53 12.91
N LYS A 151 -0.08 -11.84 13.26
CA LYS A 151 0.64 -12.99 12.72
C LYS A 151 -0.08 -14.31 12.92
N ASP A 152 -0.60 -14.54 14.12
CA ASP A 152 -1.28 -15.79 14.47
C ASP A 152 -2.64 -15.95 13.76
N GLU A 153 -3.36 -14.84 13.56
CA GLU A 153 -4.62 -14.81 12.81
C GLU A 153 -4.40 -15.10 11.34
N VAL A 154 -3.45 -14.38 10.72
CA VAL A 154 -3.17 -14.49 9.28
C VAL A 154 -2.56 -15.84 8.93
N ALA A 155 -1.85 -16.48 9.85
CA ALA A 155 -1.37 -17.87 9.68
C ALA A 155 -2.49 -18.89 9.46
N GLN A 156 -3.74 -18.56 9.84
CA GLN A 156 -4.92 -19.41 9.61
C GLN A 156 -5.56 -19.18 8.22
N TYR A 157 -5.13 -18.19 7.47
CA TYR A 157 -5.71 -17.88 6.16
C TYR A 157 -5.03 -18.68 5.04
N SER A 158 -5.83 -19.22 4.13
CA SER A 158 -5.34 -19.84 2.89
C SER A 158 -4.98 -18.75 1.87
N LEU A 159 -3.77 -18.21 1.97
CA LEU A 159 -3.29 -17.20 1.03
C LEU A 159 -2.65 -17.86 -0.20
N PRO A 160 -2.90 -17.35 -1.42
CA PRO A 160 -2.26 -17.89 -2.62
C PRO A 160 -0.75 -17.56 -2.63
N PRO A 161 0.08 -18.34 -3.35
CA PRO A 161 1.53 -18.10 -3.43
C PRO A 161 1.93 -16.71 -3.94
N ALA A 162 1.05 -16.05 -4.70
CA ALA A 162 1.26 -14.69 -5.18
C ALA A 162 1.30 -13.66 -4.03
N VAL A 163 0.67 -13.95 -2.88
CA VAL A 163 0.62 -13.06 -1.72
C VAL A 163 1.69 -13.46 -0.71
N GLN A 164 2.69 -12.63 -0.55
CA GLN A 164 3.82 -12.85 0.35
C GLN A 164 3.82 -11.83 1.49
N ILE A 165 3.84 -12.31 2.73
CA ILE A 165 3.85 -11.43 3.90
C ILE A 165 5.26 -11.30 4.46
N ARG A 166 5.64 -10.07 4.73
CA ARG A 166 6.88 -9.66 5.41
C ARG A 166 6.53 -9.14 6.78
N TRP A 167 6.78 -9.97 7.79
CA TRP A 167 6.44 -9.63 9.16
C TRP A 167 7.46 -8.66 9.74
N LEU A 168 6.95 -7.57 10.32
CA LEU A 168 7.73 -6.57 11.02
C LEU A 168 7.59 -6.81 12.53
N PRO A 169 8.69 -7.17 13.22
CA PRO A 169 8.66 -7.60 14.61
C PRO A 169 7.95 -6.61 15.51
N ASP A 170 6.99 -7.11 16.31
CA ASP A 170 6.25 -6.33 17.30
C ASP A 170 5.52 -5.08 16.76
N GLY A 171 5.41 -4.92 15.43
CA GLY A 171 4.73 -3.80 14.78
C GLY A 171 3.21 -3.87 14.93
N ASN A 172 2.56 -2.71 15.05
CA ASN A 172 1.11 -2.57 14.94
C ASN A 172 0.67 -2.25 13.50
N HIS A 173 -0.59 -1.83 13.28
CA HIS A 173 -1.12 -1.44 11.96
C HIS A 173 -0.35 -0.31 11.26
N ASP A 174 0.28 0.57 12.03
CA ASP A 174 1.15 1.63 11.52
C ASP A 174 2.62 1.22 11.46
N LEU A 175 2.90 -0.08 11.57
CA LEU A 175 4.25 -0.69 11.62
C LEU A 175 5.08 -0.21 12.82
N LYS A 176 4.42 0.37 13.83
CA LYS A 176 5.06 0.91 15.02
C LYS A 176 5.23 -0.19 16.07
N PRO A 177 6.49 -0.51 16.44
CA PRO A 177 6.77 -1.49 17.48
C PRO A 177 6.52 -0.95 18.90
N LEU A 178 6.52 -1.83 19.89
CA LEU A 178 6.57 -1.45 21.29
C LEU A 178 7.92 -0.80 21.62
N LYS A 179 7.93 0.08 22.61
CA LYS A 179 9.18 0.75 23.05
C LYS A 179 10.25 -0.23 23.54
N VAL A 180 9.85 -1.38 24.07
CA VAL A 180 10.73 -2.42 24.61
C VAL A 180 11.31 -3.36 23.55
N SER A 181 10.82 -3.33 22.30
CA SER A 181 11.22 -4.25 21.24
C SER A 181 12.62 -3.98 20.68
N GLY A 182 13.21 -2.82 20.98
CA GLY A 182 14.50 -2.41 20.43
C GLY A 182 14.44 -1.88 18.98
N PHE A 183 13.27 -1.82 18.37
CA PHE A 183 13.04 -1.26 17.04
C PHE A 183 12.30 0.07 17.11
N THR A 184 12.41 0.87 16.06
CA THR A 184 11.62 2.08 15.83
C THR A 184 10.67 1.89 14.65
N GLN A 185 9.62 2.70 14.59
CA GLN A 185 8.71 2.71 13.44
C GLN A 185 9.44 3.08 12.14
N GLN A 186 10.39 3.99 12.23
CA GLN A 186 11.17 4.44 11.07
C GLN A 186 12.05 3.32 10.50
N GLU A 187 12.70 2.54 11.35
CA GLU A 187 13.48 1.37 10.93
C GLU A 187 12.59 0.34 10.23
N HIS A 188 11.39 0.05 10.75
CA HIS A 188 10.45 -0.84 10.11
C HIS A 188 10.02 -0.35 8.72
N ILE A 189 9.69 0.95 8.60
CA ILE A 189 9.29 1.52 7.32
C ILE A 189 10.46 1.48 6.32
N TYR A 190 11.66 1.86 6.72
CA TYR A 190 12.82 1.83 5.83
C TYR A 190 13.21 0.41 5.43
N SER A 191 13.16 -0.56 6.33
CA SER A 191 13.38 -1.96 5.99
C SER A 191 12.37 -2.46 4.94
N ALA A 192 11.10 -2.10 5.08
CA ALA A 192 10.07 -2.43 4.10
C ALA A 192 10.32 -1.74 2.74
N LEU A 193 10.76 -0.48 2.74
CA LEU A 193 11.09 0.27 1.52
C LEU A 193 12.35 -0.27 0.83
N ASP A 194 13.36 -0.68 1.57
CA ASP A 194 14.57 -1.31 1.04
C ASP A 194 14.24 -2.64 0.35
N GLU A 195 13.41 -3.48 0.98
CA GLU A 195 12.95 -4.72 0.36
C GLU A 195 12.10 -4.45 -0.89
N MET A 196 11.19 -3.48 -0.84
CA MET A 196 10.42 -3.04 -2.02
C MET A 196 11.33 -2.65 -3.18
N LEU A 197 12.35 -1.82 -2.93
CA LEU A 197 13.33 -1.41 -3.94
C LEU A 197 14.10 -2.58 -4.53
N MET A 198 14.54 -3.50 -3.67
CA MET A 198 15.26 -4.71 -4.10
C MET A 198 14.38 -5.56 -5.02
N LEU A 199 13.10 -5.75 -4.67
CA LEU A 199 12.15 -6.51 -5.46
C LEU A 199 11.87 -5.84 -6.82
N ILE A 200 11.63 -4.53 -6.83
CA ILE A 200 11.44 -3.76 -8.07
C ILE A 200 12.64 -3.88 -9.00
N LYS A 201 13.85 -3.67 -8.49
CA LYS A 201 15.07 -3.78 -9.30
C LYS A 201 15.29 -5.17 -9.89
N ARG A 202 14.85 -6.23 -9.20
CA ARG A 202 14.91 -7.61 -9.75
C ARG A 202 13.90 -7.83 -10.89
N HIS A 203 12.79 -7.11 -10.91
CA HIS A 203 11.81 -7.19 -12.00
C HIS A 203 12.23 -6.35 -13.22
N SER A 204 13.15 -5.40 -13.03
CA SER A 204 13.64 -4.49 -14.09
C SER A 204 14.88 -5.02 -14.83
N LEU A 205 15.44 -6.15 -14.40
CA LEU A 205 16.56 -6.89 -15.01
C LEU A 205 16.05 -8.09 -15.81
#